data_2c1539a22f2db99cd1a7a97983b4c352
#
_entry.id   2c1539a22f2db99cd1a7a97983b4c352
#
_cell.length_a   1.000
_cell.length_b   1.000
_cell.length_c   1.000
_cell.angle_alpha   90.00
_cell.angle_beta   90.00
_cell.angle_gamma   90.00
#
_symmetry.space_group_name_H-M   'P 1'
#
loop_
_entity.id
_entity.type
_entity.pdbx_description
1 polymer ?
#
loop_
_entity_poly.entity_id
_entity_poly.type
_entity_poly.pdbx_seq_one_letter_code
_entity_poly.pdbx_strand_id
1 'polypeptide(L)'
;HPEVNLLAAGHDSGMIVFKLERERPAFTSHQSNLFYVKDRYLRCYDFQSQRDNPLVSIRRTSGGLDSNPRSMSYNPAENAVLVTYDAGGDSYELFMLPKDGGRGEVVGDSRRGEGTGAVFVARNRFAVLDKQSNNIVIKNLDNEMTKKCASPVAGTDNIFYAGTGSLLCRADDRMVLFD
;
A
#
# COMPACT_ATOMS: atom_id res chain seq x y z
N HIS A 1 24.41 7.84 -14.08
CA HIS A 1 24.70 6.47 -14.50
C HIS A 1 23.44 5.62 -14.34
N PRO A 2 22.91 5.03 -15.41
CA PRO A 2 21.59 4.38 -15.36
C PRO A 2 21.55 3.14 -14.47
N GLU A 3 22.63 2.38 -14.36
CA GLU A 3 22.66 1.15 -13.55
C GLU A 3 22.80 1.40 -12.05
N VAL A 4 23.45 2.49 -11.67
CA VAL A 4 23.67 2.82 -10.25
C VAL A 4 22.80 3.95 -9.75
N ASN A 5 21.86 4.44 -10.59
CA ASN A 5 20.92 5.52 -10.23
C ASN A 5 21.61 6.76 -9.65
N LEU A 6 22.73 7.17 -10.23
CA LEU A 6 23.46 8.36 -9.80
C LEU A 6 23.30 9.49 -10.81
N LEU A 7 23.00 10.67 -10.32
CA LEU A 7 23.05 11.92 -11.03
C LEU A 7 24.17 12.77 -10.44
N ALA A 8 25.13 13.19 -11.27
CA ALA A 8 26.15 14.14 -10.88
C ALA A 8 25.86 15.50 -11.48
N ALA A 9 25.90 16.54 -10.68
CA ALA A 9 25.78 17.93 -11.10
C ALA A 9 27.07 18.67 -10.75
N GLY A 10 27.75 19.25 -11.75
CA GLY A 10 28.94 20.08 -11.58
C GLY A 10 28.58 21.54 -11.37
N HIS A 11 29.31 22.24 -10.54
CA HIS A 11 29.26 23.67 -10.32
C HIS A 11 30.68 24.22 -10.16
N ASP A 12 30.90 25.51 -10.36
CA ASP A 12 32.24 26.14 -10.25
C ASP A 12 32.93 25.87 -8.91
N SER A 13 32.20 25.68 -7.85
CA SER A 13 32.70 25.38 -6.50
C SER A 13 32.77 23.88 -6.17
N GLY A 14 32.44 22.98 -7.10
CA GLY A 14 32.51 21.54 -6.85
C GLY A 14 31.49 20.71 -7.59
N MET A 15 31.37 19.45 -7.17
CA MET A 15 30.43 18.48 -7.74
C MET A 15 29.54 17.91 -6.65
N ILE A 16 28.25 17.82 -6.95
CA ILE A 16 27.27 17.15 -6.09
C ILE A 16 26.83 15.87 -6.80
N VAL A 17 26.85 14.76 -6.06
CA VAL A 17 26.35 13.47 -6.55
C VAL A 17 25.08 13.13 -5.79
N PHE A 18 23.98 12.96 -6.52
CA PHE A 18 22.70 12.52 -6.00
C PHE A 18 22.51 11.03 -6.29
N LYS A 19 22.17 10.25 -5.28
CA LYS A 19 21.61 8.92 -5.49
C LYS A 19 20.13 9.06 -5.76
N LEU A 20 19.70 8.63 -6.95
CA LEU A 20 18.29 8.64 -7.33
C LEU A 20 17.65 7.33 -6.88
N GLU A 21 16.69 7.40 -5.98
CA GLU A 21 15.86 6.25 -5.65
C GLU A 21 14.77 6.11 -6.70
N ARG A 22 14.76 4.98 -7.40
CA ARG A 22 13.74 4.66 -8.41
C ARG A 22 12.50 4.01 -7.80
N GLU A 23 12.64 3.45 -6.61
CA GLU A 23 11.52 2.87 -5.90
C GLU A 23 10.62 3.99 -5.40
N ARG A 24 9.36 3.94 -5.81
CA ARG A 24 8.35 4.84 -5.26
C ARG A 24 7.93 4.29 -3.91
N PRO A 25 8.10 5.04 -2.81
CA PRO A 25 7.61 4.61 -1.52
C PRO A 25 6.09 4.43 -1.57
N ALA A 26 5.58 3.40 -0.93
CA ALA A 26 4.14 3.24 -0.75
C ALA A 26 3.63 4.37 0.13
N PHE A 27 2.63 5.10 -0.34
CA PHE A 27 1.97 6.15 0.40
C PHE A 27 0.49 6.26 0.04
N THR A 28 -0.25 6.87 0.93
CA THR A 28 -1.63 7.31 0.70
C THR A 28 -1.87 8.59 1.49
N SER A 29 -2.81 9.42 1.05
CA SER A 29 -3.13 10.67 1.73
C SER A 29 -4.62 10.79 1.99
N HIS A 30 -4.97 11.44 3.08
CA HIS A 30 -6.34 11.80 3.39
C HIS A 30 -6.36 13.14 4.13
N GLN A 31 -7.07 14.12 3.56
CA GLN A 31 -7.09 15.51 4.07
C GLN A 31 -5.65 16.07 4.23
N SER A 32 -5.27 16.46 5.44
CA SER A 32 -3.93 16.96 5.77
C SER A 32 -2.93 15.90 6.20
N ASN A 33 -3.29 14.62 6.11
CA ASN A 33 -2.45 13.52 6.56
C ASN A 33 -1.87 12.74 5.39
N LEU A 34 -0.57 12.46 5.48
CA LEU A 34 0.17 11.56 4.59
C LEU A 34 0.58 10.32 5.36
N PHE A 35 0.09 9.17 4.94
CA PHE A 35 0.50 7.87 5.46
C PHE A 35 1.57 7.27 4.57
N TYR A 36 2.65 6.77 5.15
CA TYR A 36 3.78 6.19 4.41
C TYR A 36 4.57 5.22 5.28
N VAL A 37 5.41 4.40 4.66
CA VAL A 37 6.30 3.47 5.38
C VAL A 37 7.72 4.01 5.36
N LYS A 38 8.33 4.12 6.55
CA LYS A 38 9.74 4.46 6.73
C LYS A 38 10.30 3.78 7.98
N ASP A 39 11.54 3.27 7.87
CA ASP A 39 12.27 2.66 8.99
C ASP A 39 11.47 1.56 9.71
N ARG A 40 10.71 0.77 8.96
CA ARG A 40 9.80 -0.31 9.45
C ARG A 40 8.61 0.18 10.26
N TYR A 41 8.24 1.43 10.13
CA TYR A 41 7.03 1.97 10.73
C TYR A 41 6.08 2.47 9.64
N LEU A 42 4.81 2.17 9.83
CA LEU A 42 3.74 2.94 9.23
C LEU A 42 3.68 4.27 9.99
N ARG A 43 3.83 5.36 9.27
CA ARG A 43 3.91 6.72 9.81
C ARG A 43 2.80 7.59 9.26
N CYS A 44 2.46 8.61 10.01
CA CYS A 44 1.55 9.67 9.56
C CYS A 44 2.26 11.03 9.71
N TYR A 45 2.40 11.73 8.59
CA TYR A 45 2.82 13.12 8.59
C TYR A 45 1.58 14.01 8.46
N ASP A 46 1.36 14.86 9.44
CA ASP A 46 0.30 15.89 9.40
C ASP A 46 0.88 17.21 8.87
N PHE A 47 0.39 17.64 7.70
CA PHE A 47 0.84 18.88 7.06
C PHE A 47 0.44 20.15 7.83
N GLN A 48 -0.60 20.10 8.65
CA GLN A 48 -1.03 21.27 9.43
C GLN A 48 -0.13 21.50 10.64
N SER A 49 0.12 20.46 11.42
CA SER A 49 0.98 20.55 12.60
C SER A 49 2.45 20.33 12.30
N GLN A 50 2.80 19.91 11.07
CA GLN A 50 4.16 19.52 10.63
C GLN A 50 4.78 18.42 11.51
N ARG A 51 3.96 17.56 12.07
CA ARG A 51 4.40 16.45 12.92
C ARG A 51 4.41 15.13 12.16
N ASP A 52 5.47 14.38 12.38
CA ASP A 52 5.66 13.04 11.82
C ASP A 52 5.60 12.02 12.96
N ASN A 53 4.51 11.24 13.00
CA ASN A 53 4.25 10.31 14.07
C ASN A 53 4.33 8.85 13.58
N PRO A 54 5.11 7.97 14.23
CA PRO A 54 5.03 6.55 14.01
C PRO A 54 3.70 6.03 14.56
N LEU A 55 2.96 5.23 13.78
CA LEU A 55 1.67 4.68 14.15
C LEU A 55 1.79 3.22 14.56
N VAL A 56 2.39 2.39 13.71
CA VAL A 56 2.46 0.93 13.88
C VAL A 56 3.80 0.42 13.39
N SER A 57 4.42 -0.50 14.12
CA SER A 57 5.61 -1.22 13.68
C SER A 57 5.25 -2.31 12.69
N ILE A 58 5.85 -2.28 11.51
CA ILE A 58 5.73 -3.33 10.50
C ILE A 58 6.80 -4.39 10.81
N ARG A 59 6.37 -5.54 11.33
CA ARG A 59 7.30 -6.64 11.65
C ARG A 59 7.77 -7.30 10.36
N ARG A 60 9.08 -7.56 10.25
CA ARG A 60 9.61 -8.46 9.22
C ARG A 60 9.07 -9.86 9.49
N THR A 61 8.46 -10.46 8.48
CA THR A 61 8.16 -11.89 8.53
C THR A 61 9.48 -12.67 8.50
N SER A 62 9.57 -13.72 9.30
CA SER A 62 10.69 -14.67 9.32
C SER A 62 10.80 -15.37 7.96
N GLY A 63 11.52 -14.79 7.03
CA GLY A 63 11.65 -15.30 5.66
C GLY A 63 12.69 -14.59 4.82
N GLY A 64 13.44 -13.65 5.40
CA GLY A 64 14.73 -13.22 4.88
C GLY A 64 14.77 -12.38 3.61
N LEU A 65 13.66 -12.09 2.95
CA LEU A 65 13.62 -11.17 1.82
C LEU A 65 12.94 -9.87 2.27
N ASP A 66 13.61 -8.75 2.04
CA ASP A 66 13.07 -7.42 2.30
C ASP A 66 11.83 -7.22 1.43
N SER A 67 10.65 -7.44 2.01
CA SER A 67 9.40 -7.12 1.34
C SER A 67 9.19 -5.62 1.36
N ASN A 68 9.43 -4.98 0.21
CA ASN A 68 9.20 -3.55 0.07
C ASN A 68 7.70 -3.27 -0.09
N PRO A 69 7.14 -2.32 0.66
CA PRO A 69 5.79 -1.85 0.45
C PRO A 69 5.64 -1.28 -0.97
N ARG A 70 4.65 -1.78 -1.71
CA ARG A 70 4.35 -1.38 -3.09
C ARG A 70 3.27 -0.31 -3.18
N SER A 71 2.18 -0.53 -2.48
CA SER A 71 1.05 0.38 -2.47
C SER A 71 0.37 0.45 -1.12
N MET A 72 -0.38 1.51 -0.92
CA MET A 72 -1.16 1.77 0.27
C MET A 72 -2.56 2.23 -0.07
N SER A 73 -3.53 1.86 0.76
CA SER A 73 -4.90 2.37 0.74
C SER A 73 -5.35 2.67 2.16
N TYR A 74 -5.94 3.84 2.40
CA TYR A 74 -6.44 4.26 3.71
C TYR A 74 -7.96 4.30 3.73
N ASN A 75 -8.53 3.80 4.82
CA ASN A 75 -9.96 3.87 5.10
C ASN A 75 -10.21 4.81 6.29
N PRO A 76 -10.70 6.03 6.04
CA PRO A 76 -10.92 7.01 7.11
C PRO A 76 -12.08 6.64 8.04
N ALA A 77 -13.05 5.87 7.56
CA ALA A 77 -14.23 5.52 8.35
C ALA A 77 -13.90 4.57 9.51
N GLU A 78 -12.95 3.65 9.30
CA GLU A 78 -12.54 2.66 10.29
C GLU A 78 -11.10 2.87 10.78
N ASN A 79 -10.44 3.94 10.32
CA ASN A 79 -9.04 4.23 10.61
C ASN A 79 -8.12 3.03 10.36
N ALA A 80 -8.19 2.51 9.14
CA ALA A 80 -7.47 1.31 8.72
C ALA A 80 -6.59 1.59 7.50
N VAL A 81 -5.45 0.89 7.41
CA VAL A 81 -4.53 0.97 6.28
C VAL A 81 -4.29 -0.42 5.72
N LEU A 82 -4.38 -0.55 4.40
CA LEU A 82 -3.90 -1.70 3.63
C LEU A 82 -2.54 -1.36 3.04
N VAL A 83 -1.58 -2.26 3.19
CA VAL A 83 -0.26 -2.20 2.56
C VAL A 83 -0.08 -3.45 1.72
N THR A 84 0.36 -3.31 0.47
CA THR A 84 0.74 -4.42 -0.40
C THR A 84 2.24 -4.51 -0.55
N TYR A 85 2.77 -5.70 -0.76
CA TYR A 85 4.21 -5.99 -0.84
C TYR A 85 4.54 -6.78 -2.10
N ASP A 86 5.73 -6.54 -2.67
CA ASP A 86 6.21 -7.18 -3.91
C ASP A 86 7.07 -8.43 -3.69
N ALA A 87 7.74 -8.53 -2.55
CA ALA A 87 8.75 -9.56 -2.34
C ALA A 87 8.21 -10.81 -1.66
N GLY A 88 8.65 -11.96 -2.14
CA GLY A 88 8.36 -13.26 -1.50
C GLY A 88 7.00 -13.88 -1.83
N GLY A 89 6.33 -13.40 -2.85
CA GLY A 89 4.94 -13.69 -3.20
C GLY A 89 4.07 -12.50 -2.85
N ASP A 90 3.26 -12.10 -3.81
CA ASP A 90 2.33 -10.98 -3.67
C ASP A 90 1.48 -11.12 -2.40
N SER A 91 1.62 -10.22 -1.47
CA SER A 91 0.93 -10.23 -0.18
C SER A 91 0.43 -8.87 0.23
N TYR A 92 -0.53 -8.84 1.12
CA TYR A 92 -1.02 -7.61 1.74
C TYR A 92 -1.13 -7.75 3.25
N GLU A 93 -1.17 -6.62 3.93
CA GLU A 93 -1.38 -6.54 5.36
C GLU A 93 -2.38 -5.41 5.68
N LEU A 94 -3.41 -5.74 6.45
CA LEU A 94 -4.41 -4.81 6.95
C LEU A 94 -4.02 -4.39 8.37
N PHE A 95 -3.82 -3.11 8.60
CA PHE A 95 -3.55 -2.52 9.91
C PHE A 95 -4.77 -1.74 10.39
N MET A 96 -5.22 -2.02 11.60
CA MET A 96 -6.16 -1.18 12.32
C MET A 96 -5.36 -0.15 13.13
N LEU A 97 -5.53 1.14 12.82
CA LEU A 97 -4.77 2.20 13.47
C LEU A 97 -5.39 2.59 14.81
N PRO A 98 -4.58 2.94 15.82
CA PRO A 98 -5.10 3.43 17.09
C PRO A 98 -5.82 4.78 16.89
N LYS A 99 -6.98 4.93 17.53
CA LYS A 99 -7.80 6.16 17.43
C LYS A 99 -7.16 7.37 18.13
N ASP A 100 -6.31 7.13 19.10
CA ASP A 100 -5.73 8.16 19.98
C ASP A 100 -4.32 8.61 19.56
N GLY A 101 -3.96 8.46 18.28
CA GLY A 101 -2.67 8.88 17.74
C GLY A 101 -1.49 8.25 18.48
N GLY A 102 -1.44 6.94 18.53
CA GLY A 102 -0.54 6.10 19.33
C GLY A 102 0.83 6.72 19.64
N ARG A 103 1.09 6.93 20.91
CA ARG A 103 2.42 7.30 21.38
C ARG A 103 3.26 6.02 21.48
N GLY A 104 4.02 5.72 20.43
CA GLY A 104 5.11 4.72 20.45
C GLY A 104 4.65 3.27 20.63
N GLU A 105 5.24 2.37 19.85
CA GLU A 105 5.16 0.90 19.98
C GLU A 105 3.78 0.26 20.19
N VAL A 106 2.79 0.67 19.43
CA VAL A 106 1.60 -0.16 19.30
C VAL A 106 1.93 -1.26 18.30
N VAL A 107 2.09 -2.47 18.79
CA VAL A 107 1.97 -3.67 17.97
C VAL A 107 0.51 -3.71 17.53
N GLY A 108 0.23 -3.04 16.41
CA GLY A 108 -1.11 -3.02 15.87
C GLY A 108 -1.54 -4.44 15.51
N ASP A 109 -2.78 -4.76 15.79
CA ASP A 109 -3.43 -5.94 15.24
C ASP A 109 -3.36 -5.85 13.72
N SER A 110 -2.58 -6.72 13.10
CA SER A 110 -2.48 -6.79 11.66
C SER A 110 -2.99 -8.12 11.14
N ARG A 111 -3.68 -8.07 10.02
CA ARG A 111 -4.21 -9.24 9.34
C ARG A 111 -3.54 -9.38 7.98
N ARG A 112 -2.90 -10.50 7.73
CA ARG A 112 -2.19 -10.79 6.50
C ARG A 112 -2.98 -11.69 5.56
N GLY A 113 -2.69 -11.55 4.27
CA GLY A 113 -3.19 -12.44 3.24
C GLY A 113 -2.34 -12.36 1.97
N GLU A 114 -2.62 -13.27 1.05
CA GLU A 114 -2.00 -13.33 -0.27
C GLU A 114 -2.82 -12.54 -1.27
N GLY A 115 -2.15 -11.85 -2.19
CA GLY A 115 -2.77 -11.10 -3.28
C GLY A 115 -1.86 -10.01 -3.82
N THR A 116 -1.92 -9.80 -5.13
CA THR A 116 -1.09 -8.85 -5.87
C THR A 116 -1.44 -7.39 -5.58
N GLY A 117 -2.71 -7.12 -5.28
CA GLY A 117 -3.20 -5.79 -4.95
C GLY A 117 -4.34 -5.86 -3.95
N ALA A 118 -4.43 -4.87 -3.07
CA ALA A 118 -5.52 -4.75 -2.11
C ALA A 118 -5.94 -3.28 -1.97
N VAL A 119 -7.24 -3.01 -2.02
CA VAL A 119 -7.81 -1.65 -1.96
C VAL A 119 -9.16 -1.65 -1.26
N PHE A 120 -9.41 -0.64 -0.42
CA PHE A 120 -10.73 -0.47 0.19
C PHE A 120 -11.78 -0.11 -0.86
N VAL A 121 -12.95 -0.76 -0.80
CA VAL A 121 -14.09 -0.54 -1.70
C VAL A 121 -15.32 -0.01 -0.96
N ALA A 122 -15.39 -0.23 0.34
CA ALA A 122 -16.44 0.28 1.20
C ALA A 122 -15.92 0.46 2.63
N ARG A 123 -16.74 1.04 3.50
CA ARG A 123 -16.42 1.28 4.91
C ARG A 123 -15.80 0.06 5.61
N ASN A 124 -16.39 -1.12 5.42
CA ASN A 124 -16.01 -2.36 6.12
C ASN A 124 -15.55 -3.47 5.18
N ARG A 125 -15.17 -3.13 3.94
CA ARG A 125 -14.77 -4.10 2.92
C ARG A 125 -13.60 -3.62 2.09
N PHE A 126 -12.78 -4.57 1.67
CA PHE A 126 -11.71 -4.34 0.72
C PHE A 126 -11.67 -5.45 -0.35
N ALA A 127 -11.18 -5.09 -1.52
CA ALA A 127 -10.96 -6.01 -2.63
C ALA A 127 -9.50 -6.45 -2.65
N VAL A 128 -9.26 -7.71 -2.95
CA VAL A 128 -7.93 -8.30 -3.13
C VAL A 128 -7.88 -8.94 -4.52
N LEU A 129 -6.84 -8.64 -5.28
CA LEU A 129 -6.58 -9.29 -6.56
C LEU A 129 -5.78 -10.57 -6.34
N ASP A 130 -6.37 -11.70 -6.67
CA ASP A 130 -5.67 -12.97 -6.86
C ASP A 130 -5.27 -13.10 -8.34
N LYS A 131 -4.03 -12.74 -8.66
CA LYS A 131 -3.52 -12.74 -10.03
C LYS A 131 -3.46 -14.15 -10.62
N GLN A 132 -3.18 -15.16 -9.80
CA GLN A 132 -3.04 -16.54 -10.29
C GLN A 132 -4.36 -17.06 -10.83
N SER A 133 -5.45 -16.83 -10.11
CA SER A 133 -6.79 -17.26 -10.54
C SER A 133 -7.53 -16.21 -11.35
N ASN A 134 -6.97 -15.03 -11.54
CA ASN A 134 -7.60 -13.84 -12.15
C ASN A 134 -8.95 -13.50 -11.51
N ASN A 135 -9.02 -13.62 -10.18
CA ASN A 135 -10.21 -13.32 -9.40
C ASN A 135 -10.02 -12.10 -8.50
N ILE A 136 -11.12 -11.42 -8.25
CA ILE A 136 -11.23 -10.37 -7.24
C ILE A 136 -11.98 -10.96 -6.04
N VAL A 137 -11.35 -10.92 -4.89
CA VAL A 137 -11.90 -11.43 -3.63
C VAL A 137 -12.26 -10.25 -2.75
N ILE A 138 -13.54 -10.12 -2.40
CA ILE A 138 -14.01 -9.10 -1.46
C ILE A 138 -13.95 -9.68 -0.05
N LYS A 139 -13.31 -8.95 0.85
CA LYS A 139 -13.13 -9.35 2.25
C LYS A 139 -13.67 -8.30 3.21
N ASN A 140 -14.06 -8.73 4.41
CA ASN A 140 -14.36 -7.84 5.53
C ASN A 140 -13.07 -7.43 6.27
N LEU A 141 -13.19 -6.56 7.26
CA LEU A 141 -12.03 -6.11 8.06
C LEU A 141 -11.46 -7.22 8.97
N ASP A 142 -12.16 -8.33 9.15
CA ASP A 142 -11.63 -9.52 9.83
C ASP A 142 -10.82 -10.42 8.89
N ASN A 143 -10.64 -9.97 7.64
CA ASN A 143 -9.94 -10.69 6.59
C ASN A 143 -10.67 -11.95 6.09
N GLU A 144 -11.95 -12.05 6.35
CA GLU A 144 -12.79 -13.15 5.89
C GLU A 144 -13.36 -12.83 4.51
N MET A 145 -13.39 -13.83 3.64
CA MET A 145 -13.96 -13.70 2.30
C MET A 145 -15.48 -13.58 2.37
N THR A 146 -16.02 -12.52 1.77
CA THR A 146 -17.46 -12.30 1.66
C THR A 146 -18.00 -12.57 0.25
N LYS A 147 -17.19 -12.32 -0.78
CA LYS A 147 -17.56 -12.53 -2.19
C LYS A 147 -16.29 -12.84 -3.00
N LYS A 148 -16.43 -13.67 -4.02
CA LYS A 148 -15.38 -13.92 -5.02
C LYS A 148 -16.00 -13.79 -6.40
N CYS A 149 -15.35 -13.04 -7.29
CA CYS A 149 -15.79 -12.83 -8.67
C CYS A 149 -14.60 -12.88 -9.62
N ALA A 150 -14.83 -13.31 -10.84
CA ALA A 150 -13.81 -13.23 -11.87
C ALA A 150 -13.53 -11.76 -12.21
N SER A 151 -12.26 -11.44 -12.51
CA SER A 151 -11.94 -10.12 -13.05
C SER A 151 -12.61 -9.92 -14.42
N PRO A 152 -13.05 -8.70 -14.75
CA PRO A 152 -13.72 -8.41 -16.04
C PRO A 152 -12.79 -8.56 -17.23
N VAL A 153 -11.47 -8.60 -16.99
CA VAL A 153 -10.45 -8.74 -18.03
C VAL A 153 -9.41 -9.79 -17.64
N ALA A 154 -9.06 -10.64 -18.60
CA ALA A 154 -8.01 -11.63 -18.40
C ALA A 154 -6.65 -10.94 -18.24
N GLY A 155 -5.79 -11.50 -17.39
CA GLY A 155 -4.46 -10.97 -17.14
C GLY A 155 -4.45 -9.69 -16.29
N THR A 156 -5.48 -9.45 -15.47
CA THR A 156 -5.49 -8.33 -14.54
C THR A 156 -4.27 -8.35 -13.65
N ASP A 157 -3.52 -7.26 -13.65
CA ASP A 157 -2.27 -7.10 -12.91
C ASP A 157 -2.37 -6.10 -11.76
N ASN A 158 -3.40 -5.25 -11.74
CA ASN A 158 -3.66 -4.33 -10.65
C ASN A 158 -5.13 -3.91 -10.58
N ILE A 159 -5.57 -3.48 -9.39
CA ILE A 159 -6.92 -2.96 -9.13
C ILE A 159 -6.82 -1.62 -8.41
N PHE A 160 -7.74 -0.71 -8.74
CA PHE A 160 -7.83 0.62 -8.14
C PHE A 160 -9.28 0.91 -7.76
N TYR A 161 -9.48 1.64 -6.68
CA TYR A 161 -10.81 2.09 -6.30
C TYR A 161 -11.29 3.21 -7.24
N ALA A 162 -12.48 3.04 -7.80
CA ALA A 162 -13.08 3.98 -8.76
C ALA A 162 -14.24 4.82 -8.19
N GLY A 163 -14.55 4.65 -6.90
CA GLY A 163 -15.69 5.29 -6.25
C GLY A 163 -16.94 4.40 -6.24
N THR A 164 -17.85 4.67 -5.32
CA THR A 164 -19.18 4.00 -5.19
C THR A 164 -19.15 2.46 -5.11
N GLY A 165 -18.03 1.91 -4.67
CA GLY A 165 -17.84 0.45 -4.60
C GLY A 165 -17.25 -0.19 -5.86
N SER A 166 -17.10 0.58 -6.95
CA SER A 166 -16.55 0.13 -8.22
C SER A 166 -15.03 0.08 -8.22
N LEU A 167 -14.46 -0.76 -9.06
CA LEU A 167 -13.02 -0.95 -9.26
C LEU A 167 -12.63 -0.64 -10.71
N LEU A 168 -11.43 -0.10 -10.90
CA LEU A 168 -10.73 -0.12 -12.16
C LEU A 168 -9.74 -1.28 -12.16
N CYS A 169 -9.90 -2.21 -13.09
CA CYS A 169 -9.03 -3.36 -13.31
C CYS A 169 -8.09 -3.05 -14.46
N ARG A 170 -6.79 -3.09 -14.19
CA ARG A 170 -5.76 -2.91 -15.22
C ARG A 170 -5.28 -4.25 -15.75
N ALA A 171 -5.15 -4.36 -17.07
CA ALA A 171 -4.49 -5.47 -17.74
C ALA A 171 -3.67 -4.90 -18.90
N ASP A 172 -2.36 -4.98 -18.83
CA ASP A 172 -1.43 -4.37 -19.77
C ASP A 172 -1.70 -2.87 -19.98
N ASP A 173 -2.18 -2.49 -21.17
CA ASP A 173 -2.51 -1.12 -21.57
C ASP A 173 -3.99 -0.76 -21.39
N ARG A 174 -4.79 -1.65 -20.84
CA ARG A 174 -6.25 -1.50 -20.71
C ARG A 174 -6.67 -1.25 -19.28
N MET A 175 -7.71 -0.43 -19.14
CA MET A 175 -8.41 -0.20 -17.88
C MET A 175 -9.89 -0.51 -18.08
N VAL A 176 -10.43 -1.40 -17.26
CA VAL A 176 -11.82 -1.83 -17.31
C VAL A 176 -12.52 -1.50 -15.99
N LEU A 177 -13.66 -0.80 -16.07
CA LEU A 177 -14.50 -0.54 -14.90
C LEU A 177 -15.25 -1.82 -14.54
N PHE A 178 -15.30 -2.13 -13.25
CA PHE A 178 -15.98 -3.29 -12.68
C PHE A 178 -16.83 -2.85 -11.49
N ASP A 179 -18.12 -3.12 -11.56
CA ASP A 179 -19.15 -2.77 -10.57
C ASP A 179 -19.60 -3.99 -9.74
#